data_435cbe8637b9b4edc4dd5e3275c82e3c
#
_entry.id   435cbe8637b9b4edc4dd5e3275c82e3c
#
_cell.length_a   1.000
_cell.length_b   1.000
_cell.length_c   1.000
_cell.angle_alpha   90.00
_cell.angle_beta   90.00
_cell.angle_gamma   90.00
#
_symmetry.space_group_name_H-M   'P 1'
#
loop_
_entity.id
_entity.type
_entity.pdbx_description
1 polymer ?
#
loop_
_entity_poly.entity_id
_entity_poly.type
_entity_poly.pdbx_seq_one_letter_code
_entity_poly.pdbx_strand_id
1 'polypeptide(L)'
;MNNFMAKVAAINDVINTFVWVKIGIVLLLGAGLVMTVCTRFFQVSFIGHWFKQTLGSLLKKDSEATRKTDKKSISAFQSLCTALAATVGTGNIAGVSAAIVIGGPGAVLWMWVAAFLGMMTKYSEIVLGMFYRRRNADGEWSGGSMYFLRDGLGKKRGLKTVSAVLAVLFALFAILASFGIGNMGQVNKITLNLQSAFFKNVSAELLGVPAVNLVIGLVLMVLTALIVIGGLQRIASFAEKVVPVMAILYIIGGIVIVCMNITAVGDVFASIFKFAFGIKAVAGGAAGVAIAQVITQGCKRGMFSNEAGLGSSVMVHASANTKEPVKQGMWGIFEVFFDTIVVCTMTALVVLCSGFIDLSTGLPAVANLNDATLISQIFGQAFGFVGEAFIAIAMFLFAFTTVVGWSQYGTKAVEYLFGTTGVKVYKVIFVLMIMSGAVMTSSLAWDISDTFNGLMMIPNLIGVVALCPLVAKITKNYIAREIKGEKIEPMVSYNPEEK
;
A
#
# COMPACT_ATOMS: atom_id res chain seq x y z
N MET A 1 -20.98 -0.01 28.47
CA MET A 1 -20.36 0.08 27.13
C MET A 1 -18.86 0.42 27.22
N ASN A 2 -18.46 1.41 28.01
CA ASN A 2 -17.06 1.84 28.12
C ASN A 2 -16.07 0.74 28.57
N ASN A 3 -16.44 -0.14 29.51
CA ASN A 3 -15.53 -1.20 30.01
C ASN A 3 -15.29 -2.32 28.97
N PHE A 4 -16.29 -2.65 28.14
CA PHE A 4 -16.12 -3.62 27.06
C PHE A 4 -15.20 -3.09 25.94
N MET A 5 -15.45 -1.84 25.50
CA MET A 5 -14.62 -1.21 24.46
C MET A 5 -13.15 -1.02 24.90
N ALA A 6 -12.95 -0.67 26.20
CA ALA A 6 -11.60 -0.57 26.76
C ALA A 6 -10.87 -1.93 26.76
N LYS A 7 -11.56 -3.03 27.09
CA LYS A 7 -10.99 -4.38 27.02
C LYS A 7 -10.65 -4.77 25.57
N VAL A 8 -11.53 -4.47 24.62
CA VAL A 8 -11.26 -4.72 23.18
C VAL A 8 -10.05 -3.94 22.71
N ALA A 9 -9.95 -2.66 23.08
CA ALA A 9 -8.79 -1.82 22.76
C ALA A 9 -7.49 -2.39 23.33
N ALA A 10 -7.49 -2.80 24.62
CA ALA A 10 -6.31 -3.37 25.27
C ALA A 10 -5.86 -4.70 24.62
N ILE A 11 -6.79 -5.58 24.27
CA ILE A 11 -6.48 -6.83 23.55
C ILE A 11 -5.91 -6.52 22.17
N ASN A 12 -6.54 -5.59 21.44
CA ASN A 12 -6.09 -5.18 20.13
C ASN A 12 -4.67 -4.60 20.16
N ASP A 13 -4.35 -3.75 21.15
CA ASP A 13 -3.03 -3.14 21.30
C ASP A 13 -1.93 -4.19 21.51
N VAL A 14 -2.20 -5.21 22.35
CA VAL A 14 -1.28 -6.34 22.56
C VAL A 14 -1.02 -7.08 21.22
N ILE A 15 -2.09 -7.40 20.47
CA ILE A 15 -1.96 -8.11 19.19
C ILE A 15 -1.27 -7.23 18.16
N ASN A 16 -1.64 -5.96 18.03
CA ASN A 16 -1.05 -5.00 17.09
C ASN A 16 0.45 -4.82 17.35
N THR A 17 0.83 -4.60 18.62
CA THR A 17 2.22 -4.49 19.03
C THR A 17 3.00 -5.77 18.73
N PHE A 18 2.43 -6.95 19.02
CA PHE A 18 3.07 -8.22 18.70
C PHE A 18 3.29 -8.37 17.18
N VAL A 19 2.25 -8.13 16.39
CA VAL A 19 2.28 -8.30 14.94
C VAL A 19 3.23 -7.31 14.27
N TRP A 20 3.15 -6.03 14.59
CA TRP A 20 3.92 -5.01 13.89
C TRP A 20 5.32 -4.79 14.47
N VAL A 21 5.44 -4.72 15.80
CA VAL A 21 6.71 -4.33 16.44
C VAL A 21 7.60 -5.53 16.72
N LYS A 22 7.03 -6.65 17.22
CA LYS A 22 7.86 -7.78 17.64
C LYS A 22 8.25 -8.72 16.50
N ILE A 23 7.31 -9.08 15.62
CA ILE A 23 7.58 -10.08 14.57
C ILE A 23 7.50 -9.52 13.15
N GLY A 24 6.63 -8.55 12.90
CA GLY A 24 6.30 -8.10 11.55
C GLY A 24 7.50 -7.53 10.80
N ILE A 25 8.23 -6.62 11.43
CA ILE A 25 9.40 -6.00 10.80
C ILE A 25 10.47 -7.06 10.48
N VAL A 26 10.72 -8.00 11.40
CA VAL A 26 11.70 -9.08 11.20
C VAL A 26 11.27 -9.99 10.06
N LEU A 27 9.98 -10.37 10.04
CA LEU A 27 9.44 -11.22 8.96
C LEU A 27 9.50 -10.51 7.60
N LEU A 28 9.13 -9.23 7.54
CA LEU A 28 9.10 -8.46 6.30
C LEU A 28 10.49 -8.21 5.74
N LEU A 29 11.42 -7.72 6.56
CA LEU A 29 12.81 -7.50 6.15
C LEU A 29 13.49 -8.83 5.85
N GLY A 30 13.26 -9.86 6.68
CA GLY A 30 13.80 -11.20 6.48
C GLY A 30 13.32 -11.85 5.19
N ALA A 31 12.01 -11.81 4.93
CA ALA A 31 11.45 -12.32 3.68
C ALA A 31 11.98 -11.54 2.47
N GLY A 32 12.03 -10.20 2.55
CA GLY A 32 12.58 -9.35 1.51
C GLY A 32 14.05 -9.67 1.21
N LEU A 33 14.85 -9.90 2.23
CA LEU A 33 16.24 -10.30 2.09
C LEU A 33 16.37 -11.69 1.42
N VAL A 34 15.58 -12.68 1.89
CA VAL A 34 15.53 -14.02 1.29
C VAL A 34 15.18 -13.94 -0.18
N MET A 35 14.11 -13.19 -0.54
CA MET A 35 13.69 -13.06 -1.93
C MET A 35 14.69 -12.30 -2.78
N THR A 36 15.35 -11.27 -2.24
CA THR A 36 16.43 -10.53 -2.91
C THR A 36 17.60 -11.45 -3.25
N VAL A 37 18.05 -12.27 -2.28
CA VAL A 37 19.16 -13.20 -2.49
C VAL A 37 18.78 -14.34 -3.45
N CYS A 38 17.60 -14.95 -3.26
CA CYS A 38 17.11 -16.04 -4.11
C CYS A 38 16.96 -15.65 -5.58
N THR A 39 16.55 -14.41 -5.84
CA THR A 39 16.40 -13.85 -7.20
C THR A 39 17.68 -13.17 -7.71
N ARG A 40 18.79 -13.28 -6.97
CA ARG A 40 20.11 -12.72 -7.30
C ARG A 40 20.08 -11.21 -7.52
N PHE A 41 19.42 -10.48 -6.61
CA PHE A 41 19.29 -9.02 -6.66
C PHE A 41 18.68 -8.52 -7.99
N PHE A 42 17.63 -9.20 -8.47
CA PHE A 42 17.00 -8.89 -9.76
C PHE A 42 16.63 -7.42 -9.91
N GLN A 43 16.16 -6.76 -8.83
CA GLN A 43 15.80 -5.34 -8.83
C GLN A 43 16.98 -4.41 -9.18
N VAL A 44 18.23 -4.84 -8.94
CA VAL A 44 19.45 -4.09 -9.25
C VAL A 44 20.10 -4.63 -10.52
N SER A 45 20.30 -5.96 -10.59
CA SER A 45 21.01 -6.60 -11.71
C SER A 45 20.32 -6.39 -13.06
N PHE A 46 19.02 -6.19 -13.06
CA PHE A 46 18.20 -5.99 -14.27
C PHE A 46 17.42 -4.67 -14.27
N ILE A 47 17.98 -3.62 -13.62
CA ILE A 47 17.32 -2.31 -13.48
C ILE A 47 16.89 -1.73 -14.84
N GLY A 48 17.78 -1.71 -15.83
CA GLY A 48 17.47 -1.21 -17.16
C GLY A 48 16.40 -2.06 -17.88
N HIS A 49 16.38 -3.38 -17.61
CA HIS A 49 15.41 -4.28 -18.20
C HIS A 49 14.01 -4.04 -17.65
N TRP A 50 13.84 -4.01 -16.31
CA TRP A 50 12.51 -3.81 -15.74
C TRP A 50 11.99 -2.39 -15.97
N PHE A 51 12.83 -1.33 -16.01
CA PHE A 51 12.40 0.00 -16.43
C PHE A 51 11.92 0.01 -17.88
N LYS A 52 12.61 -0.70 -18.79
CA LYS A 52 12.21 -0.81 -20.20
C LYS A 52 10.90 -1.58 -20.36
N GLN A 53 10.67 -2.63 -19.56
CA GLN A 53 9.47 -3.46 -19.60
C GLN A 53 8.26 -2.81 -18.90
N THR A 54 8.47 -1.86 -18.00
CA THR A 54 7.44 -1.08 -17.31
C THR A 54 7.24 0.28 -17.99
N LEU A 55 7.82 1.35 -17.48
CA LEU A 55 7.66 2.70 -18.01
C LEU A 55 8.05 2.80 -19.51
N GLY A 56 9.15 2.21 -19.90
CA GLY A 56 9.58 2.23 -21.30
C GLY A 56 8.59 1.55 -22.25
N SER A 57 7.78 0.62 -21.77
CA SER A 57 6.73 -0.02 -22.55
C SER A 57 5.55 0.92 -22.83
N LEU A 58 5.26 1.87 -21.93
CA LEU A 58 4.16 2.84 -22.08
C LEU A 58 4.44 3.86 -23.20
N LEU A 59 5.70 4.10 -23.51
CA LEU A 59 6.12 5.01 -24.59
C LEU A 59 6.00 4.39 -25.98
N LYS A 60 5.73 3.09 -26.07
CA LYS A 60 5.58 2.38 -27.36
C LYS A 60 4.13 2.40 -27.80
N LYS A 61 3.91 2.76 -29.07
CA LYS A 61 2.61 2.62 -29.73
C LYS A 61 2.22 1.13 -29.76
N ASP A 62 1.01 0.76 -29.38
CA ASP A 62 0.52 -0.62 -29.29
C ASP A 62 1.29 -1.54 -28.30
N SER A 63 1.66 -1.00 -27.15
CA SER A 63 2.34 -1.74 -26.09
C SER A 63 1.51 -2.90 -25.56
N GLU A 64 2.15 -4.07 -25.32
CA GLU A 64 1.53 -5.16 -24.55
C GLU A 64 1.03 -4.70 -23.18
N ALA A 65 1.68 -3.70 -22.58
CA ALA A 65 1.33 -3.17 -21.27
C ALA A 65 -0.04 -2.45 -21.25
N THR A 66 -0.46 -1.86 -22.36
CA THR A 66 -1.73 -1.11 -22.48
C THR A 66 -2.80 -1.89 -23.25
N ARG A 67 -2.39 -2.92 -24.00
CA ARG A 67 -3.28 -3.70 -24.86
C ARG A 67 -4.20 -4.60 -24.04
N LYS A 68 -5.50 -4.61 -24.38
CA LYS A 68 -6.50 -5.57 -23.89
C LYS A 68 -6.77 -6.61 -24.99
N THR A 69 -6.40 -7.86 -24.75
CA THR A 69 -6.72 -8.97 -25.67
C THR A 69 -7.95 -9.75 -25.22
N ASP A 70 -8.31 -9.62 -23.94
CA ASP A 70 -9.46 -10.29 -23.34
C ASP A 70 -10.38 -9.27 -22.64
N LYS A 71 -11.68 -9.31 -22.96
CA LYS A 71 -12.69 -8.43 -22.36
C LYS A 71 -12.88 -8.64 -20.86
N LYS A 72 -12.44 -9.77 -20.30
CA LYS A 72 -12.58 -10.14 -18.88
C LYS A 72 -11.29 -9.95 -18.08
N SER A 73 -10.26 -9.38 -18.68
CA SER A 73 -9.00 -9.02 -18.03
C SER A 73 -8.74 -7.51 -18.14
N ILE A 74 -7.78 -7.02 -17.38
CA ILE A 74 -7.30 -5.64 -17.43
C ILE A 74 -5.89 -5.60 -18.00
N SER A 75 -5.46 -4.48 -18.55
CA SER A 75 -4.07 -4.35 -19.02
C SER A 75 -3.08 -4.38 -17.86
N ALA A 76 -1.80 -4.64 -18.15
CA ALA A 76 -0.76 -4.62 -17.11
C ALA A 76 -0.64 -3.23 -16.46
N PHE A 77 -0.78 -2.17 -17.24
CA PHE A 77 -0.79 -0.79 -16.75
C PHE A 77 -2.04 -0.48 -15.89
N GLN A 78 -3.23 -0.94 -16.32
CA GLN A 78 -4.44 -0.81 -15.51
C GLN A 78 -4.33 -1.56 -14.18
N SER A 79 -3.68 -2.73 -14.18
CA SER A 79 -3.40 -3.49 -12.99
C SER A 79 -2.47 -2.73 -12.04
N LEU A 80 -1.38 -2.15 -12.56
CA LEU A 80 -0.51 -1.27 -11.78
C LEU A 80 -1.28 -0.08 -11.21
N CYS A 81 -2.02 0.66 -12.05
CA CYS A 81 -2.76 1.83 -11.57
C CYS A 81 -3.81 1.47 -10.50
N THR A 82 -4.44 0.30 -10.62
CA THR A 82 -5.39 -0.18 -9.61
C THR A 82 -4.68 -0.57 -8.31
N ALA A 83 -3.50 -1.18 -8.39
CA ALA A 83 -2.67 -1.48 -7.22
C ALA A 83 -2.15 -0.18 -6.58
N LEU A 84 -1.62 0.76 -7.37
CA LEU A 84 -1.21 2.09 -6.90
C LEU A 84 -2.38 2.89 -6.32
N ALA A 85 -3.60 2.73 -6.85
CA ALA A 85 -4.79 3.33 -6.25
C ALA A 85 -5.00 2.87 -4.81
N ALA A 86 -4.72 1.60 -4.51
CA ALA A 86 -4.84 1.06 -3.17
C ALA A 86 -3.67 1.43 -2.26
N THR A 87 -2.43 1.47 -2.79
CA THR A 87 -1.21 1.70 -2.02
C THR A 87 -0.91 3.19 -1.83
N VAL A 88 -1.03 4.02 -2.89
CA VAL A 88 -0.79 5.47 -2.81
C VAL A 88 -2.00 6.16 -2.19
N GLY A 89 -2.00 6.27 -0.89
CA GLY A 89 -3.10 6.76 -0.07
C GLY A 89 -2.66 7.76 1.00
N THR A 90 -3.42 7.80 2.09
CA THR A 90 -3.07 8.64 3.25
C THR A 90 -1.74 8.24 3.90
N GLY A 91 -1.28 7.00 3.68
CA GLY A 91 0.02 6.51 4.17
C GLY A 91 1.21 7.29 3.63
N ASN A 92 1.18 7.67 2.35
CA ASN A 92 2.26 8.42 1.69
C ASN A 92 2.38 9.86 2.19
N ILE A 93 1.32 10.43 2.72
CA ILE A 93 1.27 11.81 3.21
C ILE A 93 1.35 11.83 4.73
N ALA A 94 0.27 11.44 5.41
CA ALA A 94 0.20 11.46 6.87
C ALA A 94 1.09 10.38 7.51
N GLY A 95 1.22 9.20 6.90
CA GLY A 95 2.06 8.12 7.41
C GLY A 95 3.55 8.47 7.42
N VAL A 96 4.05 9.13 6.36
CA VAL A 96 5.44 9.62 6.29
C VAL A 96 5.66 10.74 7.32
N SER A 97 4.71 11.67 7.43
CA SER A 97 4.76 12.73 8.46
C SER A 97 4.84 12.13 9.86
N ALA A 98 4.01 11.12 10.18
CA ALA A 98 4.06 10.40 11.44
C ALA A 98 5.41 9.70 11.67
N ALA A 99 5.98 9.07 10.64
CA ALA A 99 7.29 8.42 10.75
C ALA A 99 8.38 9.43 11.16
N ILE A 100 8.36 10.63 10.59
CA ILE A 100 9.34 11.67 10.87
C ILE A 100 9.08 12.31 12.24
N VAL A 101 7.84 12.62 12.59
CA VAL A 101 7.50 13.22 13.89
C VAL A 101 7.85 12.29 15.06
N ILE A 102 7.62 10.99 14.91
CA ILE A 102 7.82 9.98 15.97
C ILE A 102 9.25 9.41 15.93
N GLY A 103 9.74 9.09 14.74
CA GLY A 103 11.03 8.41 14.54
C GLY A 103 12.20 9.33 14.16
N GLY A 104 11.92 10.63 13.94
CA GLY A 104 12.92 11.59 13.44
C GLY A 104 13.26 11.40 11.96
N PRO A 105 14.15 12.28 11.42
CA PRO A 105 14.56 12.22 10.01
C PRO A 105 15.14 10.89 9.57
N GLY A 106 15.82 10.17 10.47
CA GLY A 106 16.42 8.85 10.20
C GLY A 106 15.44 7.76 9.79
N ALA A 107 14.16 7.90 10.14
CA ALA A 107 13.12 6.97 9.72
C ALA A 107 13.00 6.86 8.19
N VAL A 108 13.34 7.93 7.45
CA VAL A 108 13.32 7.97 5.99
C VAL A 108 14.32 6.96 5.38
N LEU A 109 15.54 6.85 5.92
CA LEU A 109 16.50 5.84 5.46
C LEU A 109 15.93 4.42 5.61
N TRP A 110 15.30 4.12 6.74
CA TRP A 110 14.72 2.80 6.98
C TRP A 110 13.48 2.53 6.14
N MET A 111 12.74 3.57 5.72
CA MET A 111 11.70 3.45 4.68
C MET A 111 12.33 3.01 3.34
N TRP A 112 13.48 3.61 2.94
CA TRP A 112 14.18 3.21 1.71
C TRP A 112 14.72 1.78 1.77
N VAL A 113 15.30 1.39 2.91
CA VAL A 113 15.77 0.01 3.12
C VAL A 113 14.61 -0.99 3.03
N ALA A 114 13.49 -0.68 3.68
CA ALA A 114 12.29 -1.49 3.64
C ALA A 114 11.72 -1.59 2.21
N ALA A 115 11.70 -0.49 1.46
CA ALA A 115 11.26 -0.48 0.07
C ALA A 115 12.18 -1.29 -0.84
N PHE A 116 13.51 -1.16 -0.68
CA PHE A 116 14.48 -1.92 -1.46
C PHE A 116 14.29 -3.43 -1.32
N LEU A 117 14.11 -3.92 -0.10
CA LEU A 117 13.81 -5.32 0.18
C LEU A 117 12.38 -5.68 -0.24
N GLY A 118 11.44 -4.77 0.00
CA GLY A 118 10.03 -4.90 -0.36
C GLY A 118 9.80 -5.08 -1.86
N MET A 119 10.63 -4.47 -2.72
CA MET A 119 10.56 -4.66 -4.17
C MET A 119 10.58 -6.15 -4.55
N MET A 120 11.46 -6.94 -3.94
CA MET A 120 11.57 -8.36 -4.26
C MET A 120 10.52 -9.21 -3.57
N THR A 121 10.02 -8.78 -2.41
CA THR A 121 8.84 -9.40 -1.79
C THR A 121 7.63 -9.24 -2.70
N LYS A 122 7.30 -8.00 -3.08
CA LYS A 122 6.18 -7.66 -3.99
C LYS A 122 6.30 -8.37 -5.34
N TYR A 123 7.49 -8.35 -5.95
CA TYR A 123 7.79 -9.11 -7.17
C TYR A 123 7.42 -10.58 -7.02
N SER A 124 7.87 -11.20 -5.93
CA SER A 124 7.68 -12.63 -5.68
C SER A 124 6.21 -12.99 -5.43
N GLU A 125 5.52 -12.16 -4.69
CA GLU A 125 4.07 -12.26 -4.48
C GLU A 125 3.32 -12.27 -5.82
N ILE A 126 3.63 -11.30 -6.69
CA ILE A 126 2.97 -11.16 -7.99
C ILE A 126 3.33 -12.33 -8.91
N VAL A 127 4.60 -12.73 -8.97
CA VAL A 127 5.04 -13.90 -9.75
C VAL A 127 4.27 -15.15 -9.33
N LEU A 128 4.14 -15.40 -8.02
CA LEU A 128 3.36 -16.54 -7.49
C LEU A 128 1.87 -16.38 -7.79
N GLY A 129 1.31 -15.20 -7.59
CA GLY A 129 -0.10 -14.93 -7.86
C GLY A 129 -0.48 -15.11 -9.32
N MET A 130 0.38 -14.68 -10.24
CA MET A 130 0.24 -14.90 -11.68
C MET A 130 0.37 -16.38 -12.05
N PHE A 131 1.35 -17.07 -11.47
CA PHE A 131 1.61 -18.47 -11.74
C PHE A 131 0.49 -19.40 -11.25
N TYR A 132 -0.17 -19.07 -10.13
CA TYR A 132 -1.24 -19.85 -9.50
C TYR A 132 -2.66 -19.31 -9.74
N ARG A 133 -2.83 -18.28 -10.59
CA ARG A 133 -4.15 -17.76 -10.93
C ARG A 133 -4.98 -18.78 -11.70
N ARG A 134 -6.29 -18.60 -11.65
CA ARG A 134 -7.25 -19.44 -12.39
C ARG A 134 -8.44 -18.59 -12.88
N ARG A 135 -9.23 -19.14 -13.81
CA ARG A 135 -10.51 -18.55 -14.19
C ARG A 135 -11.58 -18.91 -13.17
N ASN A 136 -12.42 -17.94 -12.79
CA ASN A 136 -13.60 -18.16 -11.99
C ASN A 136 -14.80 -18.60 -12.87
N ALA A 137 -15.96 -18.83 -12.23
CA ALA A 137 -17.19 -19.23 -12.94
C ALA A 137 -17.67 -18.21 -14.00
N ASP A 138 -17.36 -16.92 -13.78
CA ASP A 138 -17.69 -15.84 -14.71
C ASP A 138 -16.63 -15.68 -15.81
N GLY A 139 -15.56 -16.48 -15.80
CA GLY A 139 -14.44 -16.47 -16.73
C GLY A 139 -13.48 -15.31 -16.49
N GLU A 140 -13.53 -14.63 -15.34
CA GLU A 140 -12.56 -13.63 -14.92
C GLU A 140 -11.35 -14.29 -14.24
N TRP A 141 -10.19 -13.62 -14.31
CA TRP A 141 -9.02 -14.07 -13.57
C TRP A 141 -9.19 -13.89 -12.07
N SER A 142 -8.91 -14.95 -11.32
CA SER A 142 -8.84 -14.98 -9.87
C SER A 142 -7.49 -15.48 -9.42
N GLY A 143 -6.83 -14.68 -8.60
CA GLY A 143 -5.53 -14.96 -8.02
C GLY A 143 -5.35 -14.17 -6.73
N GLY A 144 -4.25 -14.40 -6.06
CA GLY A 144 -3.93 -13.79 -4.76
C GLY A 144 -3.18 -14.79 -3.90
N SER A 145 -2.78 -14.34 -2.70
CA SER A 145 -2.00 -15.15 -1.78
C SER A 145 -2.70 -16.46 -1.39
N MET A 146 -4.02 -16.45 -1.26
CA MET A 146 -4.81 -17.63 -0.94
C MET A 146 -4.64 -18.76 -1.97
N TYR A 147 -4.42 -18.44 -3.24
CA TYR A 147 -4.26 -19.45 -4.30
C TYR A 147 -2.87 -20.11 -4.25
N PHE A 148 -1.78 -19.33 -4.15
CA PHE A 148 -0.45 -19.95 -4.04
C PHE A 148 -0.21 -20.60 -2.68
N LEU A 149 -0.87 -20.16 -1.62
CA LEU A 149 -0.89 -20.88 -0.34
C LEU A 149 -1.53 -22.24 -0.53
N ARG A 150 -2.76 -22.31 -1.04
CA ARG A 150 -3.51 -23.56 -1.19
C ARG A 150 -2.86 -24.50 -2.20
N ASP A 151 -2.57 -24.02 -3.42
CA ASP A 151 -2.17 -24.87 -4.54
C ASP A 151 -0.65 -25.02 -4.66
N GLY A 152 0.13 -24.06 -4.13
CA GLY A 152 1.59 -24.10 -4.12
C GLY A 152 2.14 -24.75 -2.85
N LEU A 153 1.90 -24.16 -1.70
CA LEU A 153 2.37 -24.69 -0.42
C LEU A 153 1.70 -26.02 -0.08
N GLY A 154 0.42 -26.20 -0.42
CA GLY A 154 -0.35 -27.43 -0.17
C GLY A 154 0.13 -28.66 -0.93
N LYS A 155 0.94 -28.50 -1.99
CA LYS A 155 1.58 -29.62 -2.71
C LYS A 155 2.78 -30.22 -1.93
N LYS A 156 3.31 -29.51 -0.95
CA LYS A 156 4.41 -30.04 -0.11
C LYS A 156 3.85 -31.11 0.84
N ARG A 157 4.58 -32.22 0.96
CA ARG A 157 4.17 -33.36 1.79
C ARG A 157 3.87 -32.92 3.23
N GLY A 158 2.69 -33.28 3.73
CA GLY A 158 2.24 -32.97 5.10
C GLY A 158 1.67 -31.57 5.31
N LEU A 159 1.76 -30.65 4.33
CA LEU A 159 1.31 -29.26 4.50
C LEU A 159 -0.08 -28.94 3.94
N LYS A 160 -0.81 -29.92 3.40
CA LYS A 160 -2.13 -29.69 2.74
C LYS A 160 -3.15 -29.02 3.67
N THR A 161 -3.30 -29.49 4.89
CA THR A 161 -4.25 -28.90 5.87
C THR A 161 -3.76 -27.53 6.35
N VAL A 162 -2.49 -27.42 6.70
CA VAL A 162 -1.90 -26.14 7.16
C VAL A 162 -2.03 -25.06 6.10
N SER A 163 -1.74 -25.38 4.84
CA SER A 163 -1.85 -24.45 3.72
C SER A 163 -3.29 -24.01 3.45
N ALA A 164 -4.26 -24.91 3.59
CA ALA A 164 -5.68 -24.59 3.47
C ALA A 164 -6.12 -23.62 4.59
N VAL A 165 -5.70 -23.85 5.84
CA VAL A 165 -5.98 -22.95 6.96
C VAL A 165 -5.34 -21.59 6.74
N LEU A 166 -4.08 -21.54 6.34
CA LEU A 166 -3.39 -20.26 6.05
C LEU A 166 -4.08 -19.47 4.93
N ALA A 167 -4.55 -20.15 3.88
CA ALA A 167 -5.27 -19.50 2.78
C ALA A 167 -6.62 -18.92 3.22
N VAL A 168 -7.37 -19.63 4.08
CA VAL A 168 -8.63 -19.13 4.65
C VAL A 168 -8.36 -17.95 5.59
N LEU A 169 -7.37 -18.05 6.49
CA LEU A 169 -7.00 -16.96 7.41
C LEU A 169 -6.58 -15.71 6.65
N PHE A 170 -5.75 -15.86 5.60
CA PHE A 170 -5.37 -14.74 4.74
C PHE A 170 -6.62 -14.06 4.16
N ALA A 171 -7.54 -14.82 3.57
CA ALA A 171 -8.75 -14.27 2.95
C ALA A 171 -9.66 -13.57 3.98
N LEU A 172 -9.84 -14.15 5.17
CA LEU A 172 -10.61 -13.53 6.25
C LEU A 172 -9.99 -12.20 6.71
N PHE A 173 -8.67 -12.18 6.95
CA PHE A 173 -7.99 -10.96 7.36
C PHE A 173 -8.02 -9.89 6.26
N ALA A 174 -7.90 -10.28 4.98
CA ALA A 174 -8.02 -9.36 3.85
C ALA A 174 -9.42 -8.73 3.75
N ILE A 175 -10.48 -9.49 4.01
CA ILE A 175 -11.86 -8.97 4.04
C ILE A 175 -12.00 -7.93 5.17
N LEU A 176 -11.55 -8.27 6.38
CA LEU A 176 -11.65 -7.38 7.55
C LEU A 176 -10.79 -6.11 7.37
N ALA A 177 -9.56 -6.25 6.85
CA ALA A 177 -8.71 -5.12 6.52
C ALA A 177 -9.34 -4.22 5.45
N SER A 178 -10.06 -4.80 4.47
CA SER A 178 -10.70 -4.01 3.41
C SER A 178 -11.81 -3.09 3.93
N PHE A 179 -12.57 -3.53 4.93
CA PHE A 179 -13.59 -2.69 5.56
C PHE A 179 -12.99 -1.58 6.42
N GLY A 180 -11.89 -1.85 7.09
CA GLY A 180 -11.26 -0.90 7.99
C GLY A 180 -10.29 0.03 7.30
N ILE A 181 -9.05 -0.45 7.09
CA ILE A 181 -7.96 0.36 6.56
C ILE A 181 -8.20 0.78 5.10
N GLY A 182 -8.86 -0.10 4.34
CA GLY A 182 -9.19 0.14 2.93
C GLY A 182 -10.46 0.96 2.72
N ASN A 183 -11.30 1.18 3.75
CA ASN A 183 -12.56 1.91 3.62
C ASN A 183 -12.71 2.95 4.73
N MET A 184 -13.21 2.54 5.92
CA MET A 184 -13.59 3.47 6.99
C MET A 184 -12.48 4.43 7.38
N GLY A 185 -11.24 3.94 7.49
CA GLY A 185 -10.11 4.77 7.85
C GLY A 185 -9.78 5.83 6.80
N GLN A 186 -9.86 5.48 5.51
CA GLN A 186 -9.63 6.43 4.42
C GLN A 186 -10.74 7.49 4.38
N VAL A 187 -12.00 7.05 4.47
CA VAL A 187 -13.15 7.96 4.49
C VAL A 187 -13.08 8.93 5.68
N ASN A 188 -12.70 8.45 6.85
CA ASN A 188 -12.50 9.30 8.02
C ASN A 188 -11.45 10.40 7.76
N LYS A 189 -10.31 10.04 7.18
CA LYS A 189 -9.26 11.00 6.83
C LYS A 189 -9.73 12.02 5.77
N ILE A 190 -10.49 11.58 4.76
CA ILE A 190 -11.12 12.50 3.78
C ILE A 190 -12.01 13.51 4.52
N THR A 191 -12.92 13.01 5.35
CA THR A 191 -13.90 13.83 6.06
C THR A 191 -13.22 14.86 6.95
N LEU A 192 -12.25 14.45 7.76
CA LEU A 192 -11.50 15.36 8.64
C LEU A 192 -10.73 16.44 7.86
N ASN A 193 -10.07 16.07 6.75
CA ASN A 193 -9.32 17.03 5.95
C ASN A 193 -10.23 18.02 5.21
N LEU A 194 -11.33 17.55 4.60
CA LEU A 194 -12.28 18.42 3.94
C LEU A 194 -12.98 19.37 4.94
N GLN A 195 -13.36 18.86 6.11
CA GLN A 195 -13.95 19.67 7.18
C GLN A 195 -12.97 20.75 7.63
N SER A 196 -11.72 20.38 7.88
CA SER A 196 -10.67 21.31 8.31
C SER A 196 -10.35 22.37 7.26
N ALA A 197 -10.37 22.06 5.96
CA ALA A 197 -10.02 23.00 4.91
C ALA A 197 -11.18 23.92 4.51
N PHE A 198 -12.38 23.37 4.33
CA PHE A 198 -13.48 24.08 3.68
C PHE A 198 -14.68 24.41 4.60
N PHE A 199 -14.83 23.70 5.72
CA PHE A 199 -16.02 23.78 6.57
C PHE A 199 -15.69 24.09 8.03
N LYS A 200 -14.62 24.82 8.31
CA LYS A 200 -14.17 25.19 9.68
C LYS A 200 -15.26 25.86 10.52
N ASN A 201 -16.13 26.65 9.88
CA ASN A 201 -17.15 27.47 10.55
C ASN A 201 -18.55 26.82 10.57
N VAL A 202 -18.69 25.59 10.08
CA VAL A 202 -19.98 24.90 10.07
C VAL A 202 -20.11 24.06 11.33
N SER A 203 -20.95 24.55 12.28
CA SER A 203 -21.20 23.89 13.57
C SER A 203 -22.48 23.09 13.64
N ALA A 204 -23.22 22.97 12.51
CA ALA A 204 -24.47 22.23 12.49
C ALA A 204 -24.24 20.74 12.78
N GLU A 205 -24.99 20.20 13.75
CA GLU A 205 -24.97 18.78 14.11
C GLU A 205 -26.29 18.11 13.74
N LEU A 206 -26.21 16.87 13.28
CA LEU A 206 -27.34 15.99 13.02
C LEU A 206 -27.03 14.61 13.57
N LEU A 207 -27.93 14.04 14.36
CA LEU A 207 -27.74 12.72 15.02
C LEU A 207 -26.50 12.65 15.94
N GLY A 208 -26.08 13.79 16.54
CA GLY A 208 -24.91 13.87 17.41
C GLY A 208 -23.57 13.84 16.69
N VAL A 209 -23.54 14.06 15.36
CA VAL A 209 -22.33 14.19 14.55
C VAL A 209 -22.41 15.44 13.67
N PRO A 210 -21.27 16.03 13.25
CA PRO A 210 -21.28 17.17 12.35
C PRO A 210 -22.05 16.86 11.06
N ALA A 211 -23.02 17.67 10.72
CA ALA A 211 -23.87 17.47 9.53
C ALA A 211 -23.05 17.42 8.23
N VAL A 212 -21.94 18.16 8.18
CA VAL A 212 -20.96 18.11 7.06
C VAL A 212 -20.42 16.71 6.84
N ASN A 213 -20.12 15.96 7.92
CA ASN A 213 -19.59 14.61 7.82
C ASN A 213 -20.59 13.64 7.18
N LEU A 214 -21.87 13.79 7.50
CA LEU A 214 -22.94 13.00 6.89
C LEU A 214 -23.08 13.30 5.39
N VAL A 215 -23.02 14.58 5.00
CA VAL A 215 -23.07 14.98 3.59
C VAL A 215 -21.87 14.46 2.82
N ILE A 216 -20.65 14.62 3.35
CA ILE A 216 -19.43 14.08 2.72
C ILE A 216 -19.53 12.56 2.60
N GLY A 217 -19.94 11.86 3.66
CA GLY A 217 -20.14 10.42 3.66
C GLY A 217 -21.13 9.95 2.61
N LEU A 218 -22.27 10.65 2.46
CA LEU A 218 -23.28 10.33 1.45
C LEU A 218 -22.73 10.51 0.03
N VAL A 219 -22.02 11.61 -0.24
CA VAL A 219 -21.39 11.86 -1.55
C VAL A 219 -20.38 10.78 -1.86
N LEU A 220 -19.49 10.45 -0.91
CA LEU A 220 -18.49 9.38 -1.07
C LEU A 220 -19.14 8.01 -1.30
N MET A 221 -20.22 7.71 -0.58
CA MET A 221 -20.97 6.46 -0.73
C MET A 221 -21.54 6.33 -2.14
N VAL A 222 -22.14 7.38 -2.67
CA VAL A 222 -22.69 7.40 -4.05
C VAL A 222 -21.58 7.25 -5.08
N LEU A 223 -20.49 8.02 -4.97
CA LEU A 223 -19.36 7.95 -5.89
C LEU A 223 -18.72 6.56 -5.88
N THR A 224 -18.52 5.98 -4.69
CA THR A 224 -17.97 4.63 -4.55
C THR A 224 -18.91 3.57 -5.15
N ALA A 225 -20.22 3.69 -4.89
CA ALA A 225 -21.22 2.77 -5.47
C ALA A 225 -21.18 2.77 -7.00
N LEU A 226 -21.10 3.96 -7.62
CA LEU A 226 -21.02 4.10 -9.07
C LEU A 226 -19.81 3.41 -9.69
N ILE A 227 -18.67 3.38 -8.97
CA ILE A 227 -17.44 2.75 -9.45
C ILE A 227 -17.40 1.26 -9.12
N VAL A 228 -17.62 0.89 -7.85
CA VAL A 228 -17.40 -0.46 -7.33
C VAL A 228 -18.47 -1.45 -7.84
N ILE A 229 -19.72 -1.03 -8.00
CA ILE A 229 -20.78 -1.88 -8.56
C ILE A 229 -20.43 -2.28 -10.00
N GLY A 230 -19.79 -1.38 -10.77
CA GLY A 230 -19.34 -1.65 -12.14
C GLY A 230 -18.19 -2.67 -12.26
N GLY A 231 -17.64 -3.15 -11.15
CA GLY A 231 -16.63 -4.22 -11.08
C GLY A 231 -15.25 -3.80 -11.55
N LEU A 232 -14.37 -4.80 -11.71
CA LEU A 232 -12.95 -4.63 -11.96
C LEU A 232 -12.64 -3.70 -13.14
N GLN A 233 -13.38 -3.81 -14.24
CA GLN A 233 -13.14 -3.02 -15.45
C GLN A 233 -13.35 -1.52 -15.22
N ARG A 234 -14.39 -1.16 -14.45
CA ARG A 234 -14.69 0.25 -14.13
C ARG A 234 -13.68 0.79 -13.12
N ILE A 235 -13.33 0.00 -12.12
CA ILE A 235 -12.29 0.34 -11.13
C ILE A 235 -10.96 0.61 -11.85
N ALA A 236 -10.54 -0.29 -12.73
CA ALA A 236 -9.30 -0.17 -13.47
C ALA A 236 -9.28 1.04 -14.43
N SER A 237 -10.40 1.30 -15.13
CA SER A 237 -10.54 2.47 -16.00
C SER A 237 -10.57 3.80 -15.24
N PHE A 238 -11.08 3.81 -14.02
CA PHE A 238 -11.01 4.95 -13.13
C PHE A 238 -9.57 5.17 -12.64
N ALA A 239 -8.92 4.10 -12.12
CA ALA A 239 -7.58 4.17 -11.57
C ALA A 239 -6.53 4.60 -12.60
N GLU A 240 -6.57 4.08 -13.83
CA GLU A 240 -5.59 4.44 -14.89
C GLU A 240 -5.60 5.92 -15.26
N LYS A 241 -6.71 6.63 -15.01
CA LYS A 241 -6.85 8.06 -15.29
C LYS A 241 -6.49 8.92 -14.09
N VAL A 242 -6.98 8.53 -12.91
CA VAL A 242 -6.86 9.37 -11.71
C VAL A 242 -5.49 9.23 -11.05
N VAL A 243 -4.96 8.01 -10.95
CA VAL A 243 -3.72 7.77 -10.21
C VAL A 243 -2.51 8.52 -10.78
N PRO A 244 -2.22 8.48 -12.10
CA PRO A 244 -1.10 9.24 -12.62
C PRO A 244 -1.27 10.76 -12.43
N VAL A 245 -2.50 11.28 -12.61
CA VAL A 245 -2.79 12.72 -12.48
C VAL A 245 -2.59 13.17 -11.02
N MET A 246 -3.16 12.44 -10.05
CA MET A 246 -3.03 12.80 -8.64
C MET A 246 -1.56 12.75 -8.16
N ALA A 247 -0.82 11.73 -8.60
CA ALA A 247 0.57 11.57 -8.24
C ALA A 247 1.45 12.68 -8.83
N ILE A 248 1.27 13.01 -10.11
CA ILE A 248 2.00 14.10 -10.76
C ILE A 248 1.71 15.44 -10.10
N LEU A 249 0.44 15.75 -9.82
CA LEU A 249 0.05 16.99 -9.14
C LEU A 249 0.70 17.10 -7.77
N TYR A 250 0.68 16.02 -6.98
CA TYR A 250 1.30 16.00 -5.66
C TYR A 250 2.83 16.18 -5.73
N ILE A 251 3.50 15.48 -6.66
CA ILE A 251 4.95 15.59 -6.86
C ILE A 251 5.32 17.01 -7.28
N ILE A 252 4.58 17.63 -8.21
CA ILE A 252 4.82 19.02 -8.63
C ILE A 252 4.67 19.97 -7.44
N GLY A 253 3.59 19.85 -6.66
CA GLY A 253 3.39 20.65 -5.46
C GLY A 253 4.53 20.49 -4.44
N GLY A 254 4.98 19.26 -4.23
CA GLY A 254 6.13 18.95 -3.38
C GLY A 254 7.45 19.56 -3.89
N ILE A 255 7.71 19.45 -5.21
CA ILE A 255 8.89 20.06 -5.84
C ILE A 255 8.90 21.57 -5.60
N VAL A 256 7.76 22.24 -5.73
CA VAL A 256 7.68 23.70 -5.50
C VAL A 256 8.09 24.05 -4.07
N ILE A 257 7.56 23.34 -3.05
CA ILE A 257 7.95 23.55 -1.63
C ILE A 257 9.45 23.30 -1.42
N VAL A 258 9.99 22.22 -1.99
CA VAL A 258 11.43 21.89 -1.87
C VAL A 258 12.29 22.97 -2.56
N CYS A 259 11.89 23.44 -3.75
CA CYS A 259 12.60 24.52 -4.46
C CYS A 259 12.59 25.85 -3.69
N MET A 260 11.48 26.16 -2.99
CA MET A 260 11.42 27.34 -2.12
C MET A 260 12.41 27.26 -0.93
N ASN A 261 12.80 26.04 -0.54
CA ASN A 261 13.71 25.78 0.57
C ASN A 261 14.97 25.00 0.10
N ILE A 262 15.43 25.25 -1.12
CA ILE A 262 16.49 24.46 -1.77
C ILE A 262 17.80 24.42 -0.97
N THR A 263 18.10 25.47 -0.22
CA THR A 263 19.30 25.57 0.63
C THR A 263 19.29 24.54 1.78
N ALA A 264 18.12 24.11 2.24
CA ALA A 264 17.98 23.13 3.32
C ALA A 264 18.20 21.68 2.84
N VAL A 265 18.10 21.39 1.54
CA VAL A 265 18.13 20.03 1.00
C VAL A 265 19.39 19.27 1.39
N GLY A 266 20.56 19.91 1.37
CA GLY A 266 21.82 19.30 1.80
C GLY A 266 21.78 18.85 3.26
N ASP A 267 21.31 19.73 4.15
CA ASP A 267 21.17 19.46 5.58
C ASP A 267 20.11 18.40 5.87
N VAL A 268 19.04 18.36 5.07
CA VAL A 268 18.00 17.30 5.14
C VAL A 268 18.61 15.94 4.89
N PHE A 269 19.35 15.75 3.79
CA PHE A 269 20.01 14.46 3.53
C PHE A 269 21.03 14.14 4.62
N ALA A 270 21.84 15.10 5.05
CA ALA A 270 22.77 14.91 6.17
C ALA A 270 22.05 14.45 7.45
N SER A 271 20.89 15.05 7.78
CA SER A 271 20.09 14.69 8.95
C SER A 271 19.49 13.27 8.83
N ILE A 272 18.99 12.88 7.64
CA ILE A 272 18.48 11.53 7.40
C ILE A 272 19.54 10.48 7.74
N PHE A 273 20.75 10.61 7.20
CA PHE A 273 21.83 9.66 7.48
C PHE A 273 22.34 9.72 8.92
N LYS A 274 22.48 10.94 9.48
CA LYS A 274 22.94 11.16 10.85
C LYS A 274 22.03 10.49 11.88
N PHE A 275 20.70 10.63 11.73
CA PHE A 275 19.73 10.10 12.70
C PHE A 275 19.27 8.67 12.42
N ALA A 276 19.62 8.10 11.26
CA ALA A 276 19.23 6.74 10.89
C ALA A 276 19.78 5.65 11.82
N PHE A 277 20.95 5.90 12.42
CA PHE A 277 21.65 4.97 13.30
C PHE A 277 21.66 5.40 14.77
N GLY A 278 20.78 6.35 15.13
CA GLY A 278 20.45 6.65 16.52
C GLY A 278 21.54 7.35 17.33
N ILE A 279 22.44 8.09 16.68
CA ILE A 279 23.43 8.86 17.38
C ILE A 279 22.84 10.23 17.75
N LYS A 280 22.06 10.27 18.79
CA LYS A 280 22.14 11.22 19.90
C LYS A 280 21.09 10.96 20.95
N ALA A 281 21.57 10.63 22.12
CA ALA A 281 20.91 11.00 23.35
C ALA A 281 20.63 12.50 23.32
N VAL A 282 19.37 12.88 23.51
CA VAL A 282 18.98 14.25 23.79
C VAL A 282 19.78 14.70 25.02
N ALA A 283 20.52 15.77 24.90
CA ALA A 283 21.03 16.50 26.06
C ALA A 283 19.82 16.95 26.87
N GLY A 284 19.55 16.25 28.00
CA GLY A 284 18.44 16.58 28.89
C GLY A 284 17.52 15.38 29.18
N GLY A 285 18.03 14.30 29.74
CA GLY A 285 17.29 13.41 30.65
C GLY A 285 16.16 12.54 30.11
N ALA A 286 15.73 12.65 28.86
CA ALA A 286 14.85 11.68 28.24
C ALA A 286 15.66 10.85 27.25
N ALA A 287 15.72 9.54 27.45
CA ALA A 287 16.39 8.60 26.58
C ALA A 287 16.07 8.93 25.12
N GLY A 288 17.11 9.19 24.31
CA GLY A 288 16.95 9.47 22.90
C GLY A 288 16.07 8.43 22.25
N VAL A 289 15.35 8.81 21.20
CA VAL A 289 14.54 7.87 20.40
C VAL A 289 15.45 6.68 20.10
N ALA A 290 15.14 5.54 20.72
CA ALA A 290 15.98 4.36 20.58
C ALA A 290 16.09 4.02 19.09
N ILE A 291 17.26 3.60 18.63
CA ILE A 291 17.47 3.14 17.24
C ILE A 291 16.33 2.20 16.79
N ALA A 292 15.87 1.34 17.71
CA ALA A 292 14.74 0.47 17.46
C ALA A 292 13.46 1.23 17.07
N GLN A 293 13.19 2.42 17.63
CA GLN A 293 12.03 3.24 17.26
C GLN A 293 12.18 3.85 15.88
N VAL A 294 13.38 4.37 15.53
CA VAL A 294 13.67 4.91 14.20
C VAL A 294 13.46 3.84 13.13
N ILE A 295 14.04 2.64 13.34
CA ILE A 295 13.89 1.49 12.45
C ILE A 295 12.42 1.09 12.34
N THR A 296 11.76 0.96 13.49
CA THR A 296 10.35 0.53 13.56
C THR A 296 9.44 1.49 12.80
N GLN A 297 9.55 2.79 13.04
CA GLN A 297 8.71 3.79 12.37
C GLN A 297 9.00 3.84 10.87
N GLY A 298 10.26 3.85 10.46
CA GLY A 298 10.63 3.84 9.06
C GLY A 298 10.14 2.59 8.33
N CYS A 299 10.45 1.40 8.85
CA CYS A 299 10.04 0.14 8.23
C CYS A 299 8.51 -0.05 8.25
N LYS A 300 7.85 0.19 9.40
CA LYS A 300 6.38 0.05 9.51
C LYS A 300 5.67 0.95 8.50
N ARG A 301 6.03 2.23 8.44
CA ARG A 301 5.34 3.21 7.58
C ARG A 301 5.70 3.03 6.11
N GLY A 302 6.94 2.65 5.77
CA GLY A 302 7.32 2.31 4.40
C GLY A 302 6.52 1.11 3.88
N MET A 303 6.48 0.02 4.65
CA MET A 303 5.76 -1.20 4.26
C MET A 303 4.23 -1.02 4.29
N PHE A 304 3.72 -0.20 5.21
CA PHE A 304 2.31 0.17 5.22
C PHE A 304 1.91 0.94 3.97
N SER A 305 2.78 1.81 3.45
CA SER A 305 2.55 2.58 2.24
C SER A 305 2.54 1.67 1.00
N ASN A 306 3.61 0.90 0.77
CA ASN A 306 3.77 0.13 -0.46
C ASN A 306 3.15 -1.28 -0.42
N GLU A 307 2.62 -1.71 0.73
CA GLU A 307 1.97 -3.01 0.93
C GLU A 307 2.83 -4.24 0.58
N ALA A 308 4.16 -4.12 0.45
CA ALA A 308 5.03 -5.25 0.16
C ALA A 308 5.08 -6.21 1.36
N GLY A 309 4.77 -7.47 1.13
CA GLY A 309 4.67 -8.49 2.18
C GLY A 309 3.26 -8.70 2.71
N LEU A 310 2.31 -7.83 2.39
CA LEU A 310 0.91 -7.99 2.78
C LEU A 310 0.13 -8.96 1.86
N GLY A 311 0.58 -9.14 0.61
CA GLY A 311 -0.08 -10.00 -0.36
C GLY A 311 -1.38 -9.44 -0.95
N SER A 312 -1.70 -8.17 -0.70
CA SER A 312 -2.93 -7.50 -1.10
C SER A 312 -2.98 -7.24 -2.61
N SER A 313 -1.99 -6.53 -3.16
CA SER A 313 -1.98 -6.12 -4.57
C SER A 313 -1.90 -7.28 -5.57
N VAL A 314 -1.43 -8.45 -5.12
CA VAL A 314 -1.42 -9.69 -5.92
C VAL A 314 -2.80 -10.01 -6.49
N MET A 315 -3.87 -9.73 -5.73
CA MET A 315 -5.25 -9.99 -6.13
C MET A 315 -5.68 -9.19 -7.38
N VAL A 316 -5.11 -8.01 -7.56
CA VAL A 316 -5.34 -7.17 -8.75
C VAL A 316 -4.35 -7.51 -9.87
N HIS A 317 -3.06 -7.67 -9.54
CA HIS A 317 -2.05 -8.04 -10.53
C HIS A 317 -2.34 -9.37 -11.22
N ALA A 318 -2.92 -10.32 -10.52
CA ALA A 318 -3.34 -11.61 -11.10
C ALA A 318 -4.43 -11.46 -12.17
N SER A 319 -5.16 -10.34 -12.20
CA SER A 319 -6.19 -10.05 -13.22
C SER A 319 -5.62 -9.44 -14.50
N ALA A 320 -4.30 -9.22 -14.57
CA ALA A 320 -3.64 -8.65 -15.74
C ALA A 320 -3.66 -9.60 -16.93
N ASN A 321 -3.75 -9.01 -18.12
CA ASN A 321 -3.84 -9.71 -19.40
C ASN A 321 -2.53 -10.41 -19.81
N THR A 322 -1.39 -10.08 -19.18
CA THR A 322 -0.11 -10.73 -19.49
C THR A 322 -0.09 -12.19 -19.07
N LYS A 323 0.53 -13.05 -19.89
CA LYS A 323 0.76 -14.46 -19.53
C LYS A 323 2.01 -14.65 -18.69
N GLU A 324 3.02 -13.80 -18.86
CA GLU A 324 4.34 -13.96 -18.27
C GLU A 324 4.38 -13.44 -16.83
N PRO A 325 4.54 -14.31 -15.80
CA PRO A 325 4.52 -13.88 -14.39
C PRO A 325 5.61 -12.86 -14.06
N VAL A 326 6.80 -12.99 -14.65
CA VAL A 326 7.93 -12.10 -14.41
C VAL A 326 7.68 -10.71 -14.98
N LYS A 327 7.04 -10.61 -16.17
CA LYS A 327 6.66 -9.30 -16.73
C LYS A 327 5.73 -8.55 -15.78
N GLN A 328 4.74 -9.24 -15.19
CA GLN A 328 3.85 -8.62 -14.21
C GLN A 328 4.55 -8.36 -12.88
N GLY A 329 5.45 -9.24 -12.44
CA GLY A 329 6.28 -9.04 -11.25
C GLY A 329 7.15 -7.77 -11.33
N MET A 330 7.67 -7.43 -12.51
CA MET A 330 8.43 -6.18 -12.70
C MET A 330 7.58 -4.93 -12.46
N TRP A 331 6.27 -4.97 -12.72
CA TRP A 331 5.36 -3.88 -12.33
C TRP A 331 5.24 -3.75 -10.81
N GLY A 332 5.36 -4.85 -10.06
CA GLY A 332 5.42 -4.81 -8.60
C GLY A 332 6.73 -4.19 -8.07
N ILE A 333 7.88 -4.39 -8.75
CA ILE A 333 9.11 -3.67 -8.42
C ILE A 333 8.89 -2.17 -8.62
N PHE A 334 8.32 -1.78 -9.78
CA PHE A 334 8.03 -0.39 -10.09
C PHE A 334 7.01 0.23 -9.11
N GLU A 335 5.98 -0.52 -8.70
CA GLU A 335 4.97 -0.08 -7.73
C GLU A 335 5.63 0.35 -6.41
N VAL A 336 6.46 -0.50 -5.80
CA VAL A 336 7.16 -0.19 -4.55
C VAL A 336 8.17 0.96 -4.73
N PHE A 337 8.89 0.98 -5.86
CA PHE A 337 9.81 2.06 -6.19
C PHE A 337 9.07 3.40 -6.27
N PHE A 338 7.98 3.45 -7.02
CA PHE A 338 7.22 4.68 -7.21
C PHE A 338 6.57 5.15 -5.91
N ASP A 339 5.89 4.25 -5.19
CA ASP A 339 5.22 4.56 -3.94
C ASP A 339 6.18 5.13 -2.89
N THR A 340 7.27 4.42 -2.61
CA THR A 340 8.11 4.76 -1.45
C THR A 340 9.33 5.59 -1.84
N ILE A 341 10.08 5.18 -2.89
CA ILE A 341 11.29 5.92 -3.26
C ILE A 341 10.94 7.27 -3.89
N VAL A 342 9.82 7.37 -4.63
CA VAL A 342 9.43 8.64 -5.25
C VAL A 342 8.45 9.41 -4.35
N VAL A 343 7.24 8.88 -4.11
CA VAL A 343 6.17 9.66 -3.46
C VAL A 343 6.45 9.90 -1.96
N CYS A 344 6.82 8.85 -1.20
CA CYS A 344 7.13 9.03 0.23
C CYS A 344 8.38 9.89 0.44
N THR A 345 9.41 9.77 -0.42
CA THR A 345 10.59 10.65 -0.34
C THR A 345 10.21 12.10 -0.62
N MET A 346 9.34 12.38 -1.59
CA MET A 346 8.83 13.72 -1.83
C MET A 346 8.16 14.30 -0.58
N THR A 347 7.29 13.55 0.07
CA THR A 347 6.66 13.95 1.33
C THR A 347 7.69 14.20 2.43
N ALA A 348 8.70 13.32 2.56
CA ALA A 348 9.76 13.48 3.55
C ALA A 348 10.56 14.76 3.31
N LEU A 349 10.91 15.07 2.05
CA LEU A 349 11.60 16.31 1.70
C LEU A 349 10.75 17.55 2.03
N VAL A 350 9.46 17.52 1.68
CA VAL A 350 8.53 18.61 2.03
C VAL A 350 8.51 18.85 3.55
N VAL A 351 8.40 17.79 4.36
CA VAL A 351 8.36 17.91 5.82
C VAL A 351 9.70 18.42 6.37
N LEU A 352 10.81 17.86 5.92
CA LEU A 352 12.13 18.18 6.49
C LEU A 352 12.68 19.53 6.00
N CYS A 353 12.33 19.98 4.80
CA CYS A 353 12.70 21.30 4.30
C CYS A 353 11.85 22.44 4.88
N SER A 354 10.71 22.14 5.51
CA SER A 354 9.74 23.15 5.96
C SER A 354 10.12 23.91 7.23
N GLY A 355 11.11 23.42 7.98
CA GLY A 355 11.49 23.99 9.28
C GLY A 355 10.61 23.52 10.46
N PHE A 356 9.58 22.70 10.25
CA PHE A 356 8.77 22.11 11.34
C PHE A 356 9.53 21.03 12.12
N ILE A 357 10.60 20.50 11.55
CA ILE A 357 11.52 19.58 12.21
C ILE A 357 12.89 20.27 12.29
N ASP A 358 13.46 20.33 13.49
CA ASP A 358 14.83 20.82 13.69
C ASP A 358 15.83 19.76 13.20
N LEU A 359 16.53 20.06 12.11
CA LEU A 359 17.49 19.15 11.49
C LEU A 359 18.74 18.92 12.35
N SER A 360 19.00 19.77 13.36
CA SER A 360 20.15 19.62 14.26
C SER A 360 19.88 18.59 15.37
N THR A 361 18.66 18.57 15.90
CA THR A 361 18.20 17.70 16.98
C THR A 361 17.40 16.49 16.49
N GLY A 362 16.78 16.58 15.31
CA GLY A 362 15.88 15.56 14.75
C GLY A 362 14.48 15.55 15.40
N LEU A 363 14.15 16.57 16.18
CA LEU A 363 12.89 16.68 16.91
C LEU A 363 11.95 17.72 16.27
N PRO A 364 10.62 17.63 16.53
CA PRO A 364 9.69 18.70 16.18
C PRO A 364 10.12 20.05 16.74
N ALA A 365 10.20 21.05 15.88
CA ALA A 365 10.50 22.44 16.27
C ALA A 365 9.29 23.13 16.94
N VAL A 366 8.08 22.60 16.72
CA VAL A 366 6.83 23.12 17.27
C VAL A 366 6.17 22.03 18.14
N ALA A 367 5.69 22.43 19.32
CA ALA A 367 4.99 21.52 20.24
C ALA A 367 3.66 21.06 19.64
N ASN A 368 3.28 19.80 19.96
CA ASN A 368 2.00 19.20 19.54
C ASN A 368 1.75 19.14 18.03
N LEU A 369 2.79 18.88 17.23
CA LEU A 369 2.62 18.65 15.80
C LEU A 369 1.67 17.47 15.55
N ASN A 370 0.59 17.74 14.83
CA ASN A 370 -0.34 16.71 14.39
C ASN A 370 0.12 16.17 13.02
N ASP A 371 0.54 14.92 12.99
CA ASP A 371 1.03 14.22 11.79
C ASP A 371 0.02 14.23 10.62
N ALA A 372 -1.28 14.11 10.94
CA ALA A 372 -2.33 14.06 9.93
C ALA A 372 -2.56 15.40 9.20
N THR A 373 -2.23 16.53 9.86
CA THR A 373 -2.42 17.90 9.31
C THR A 373 -1.11 18.58 8.95
N LEU A 374 0.04 18.01 9.28
CA LEU A 374 1.35 18.64 9.11
C LEU A 374 1.59 19.11 7.67
N ILE A 375 1.33 18.26 6.68
CA ILE A 375 1.52 18.65 5.27
C ILE A 375 0.58 19.80 4.87
N SER A 376 -0.67 19.79 5.35
CA SER A 376 -1.62 20.88 5.11
C SER A 376 -1.13 22.19 5.73
N GLN A 377 -0.54 22.15 6.93
CA GLN A 377 0.05 23.31 7.58
C GLN A 377 1.27 23.85 6.79
N ILE A 378 2.15 22.98 6.31
CA ILE A 378 3.32 23.36 5.49
C ILE A 378 2.88 24.08 4.21
N PHE A 379 1.93 23.52 3.48
CA PHE A 379 1.40 24.14 2.26
C PHE A 379 0.59 25.40 2.57
N GLY A 380 -0.15 25.42 3.69
CA GLY A 380 -0.87 26.59 4.18
C GLY A 380 0.09 27.75 4.55
N GLN A 381 1.23 27.45 5.16
CA GLN A 381 2.26 28.45 5.45
C GLN A 381 2.88 29.03 4.17
N ALA A 382 3.08 28.20 3.13
CA ALA A 382 3.68 28.63 1.87
C ALA A 382 2.72 29.38 0.95
N PHE A 383 1.43 28.95 0.86
CA PHE A 383 0.47 29.41 -0.15
C PHE A 383 -0.89 29.86 0.45
N GLY A 384 -0.99 29.98 1.78
CA GLY A 384 -2.25 30.32 2.45
C GLY A 384 -3.34 29.28 2.16
N PHE A 385 -4.59 29.75 2.04
CA PHE A 385 -5.75 28.89 1.76
C PHE A 385 -5.61 28.02 0.51
N VAL A 386 -4.92 28.50 -0.53
CA VAL A 386 -4.72 27.72 -1.77
C VAL A 386 -3.89 26.46 -1.48
N GLY A 387 -2.88 26.54 -0.61
CA GLY A 387 -2.07 25.42 -0.18
C GLY A 387 -2.87 24.42 0.66
N GLU A 388 -3.67 24.88 1.62
CA GLU A 388 -4.56 24.02 2.42
C GLU A 388 -5.58 23.30 1.52
N ALA A 389 -6.20 24.02 0.58
CA ALA A 389 -7.16 23.45 -0.37
C ALA A 389 -6.52 22.42 -1.31
N PHE A 390 -5.31 22.69 -1.81
CA PHE A 390 -4.55 21.77 -2.65
C PHE A 390 -4.31 20.43 -1.93
N ILE A 391 -3.86 20.48 -0.66
CA ILE A 391 -3.62 19.26 0.11
C ILE A 391 -4.92 18.56 0.47
N ALA A 392 -6.00 19.28 0.77
CA ALA A 392 -7.31 18.66 1.04
C ALA A 392 -7.81 17.88 -0.19
N ILE A 393 -7.66 18.44 -1.41
CA ILE A 393 -8.01 17.79 -2.66
C ILE A 393 -7.06 16.59 -2.94
N ALA A 394 -5.75 16.74 -2.73
CA ALA A 394 -4.80 15.65 -2.88
C ALA A 394 -5.13 14.48 -1.94
N MET A 395 -5.39 14.76 -0.66
CA MET A 395 -5.79 13.76 0.33
C MET A 395 -7.12 13.10 -0.03
N PHE A 396 -8.08 13.87 -0.55
CA PHE A 396 -9.32 13.31 -1.06
C PHE A 396 -9.07 12.32 -2.21
N LEU A 397 -8.29 12.70 -3.22
CA LEU A 397 -7.98 11.84 -4.35
C LEU A 397 -7.25 10.57 -3.92
N PHE A 398 -6.22 10.70 -3.10
CA PHE A 398 -5.41 9.58 -2.61
C PHE A 398 -6.23 8.61 -1.76
N ALA A 399 -6.97 9.12 -0.79
CA ALA A 399 -7.78 8.27 0.07
C ALA A 399 -8.98 7.66 -0.67
N PHE A 400 -9.61 8.40 -1.58
CA PHE A 400 -10.73 7.88 -2.37
C PHE A 400 -10.30 6.79 -3.36
N THR A 401 -9.16 6.96 -4.03
CA THR A 401 -8.60 5.90 -4.88
C THR A 401 -8.26 4.66 -4.06
N THR A 402 -7.77 4.84 -2.81
CA THR A 402 -7.50 3.71 -1.91
C THR A 402 -8.79 2.95 -1.55
N VAL A 403 -9.89 3.65 -1.27
CA VAL A 403 -11.21 3.00 -1.04
C VAL A 403 -11.61 2.16 -2.26
N VAL A 404 -11.49 2.72 -3.46
CA VAL A 404 -11.84 2.04 -4.70
C VAL A 404 -10.92 0.82 -4.95
N GLY A 405 -9.61 0.96 -4.77
CA GLY A 405 -8.63 -0.12 -4.94
C GLY A 405 -8.84 -1.28 -3.96
N TRP A 406 -8.99 -0.98 -2.68
CA TRP A 406 -9.21 -1.98 -1.63
C TRP A 406 -10.55 -2.72 -1.75
N SER A 407 -11.57 -2.09 -2.34
CA SER A 407 -12.82 -2.79 -2.66
C SER A 407 -12.59 -4.01 -3.55
N GLN A 408 -11.59 -3.94 -4.44
CA GLN A 408 -11.25 -5.07 -5.31
C GLN A 408 -10.47 -6.16 -4.55
N TYR A 409 -9.61 -5.80 -3.59
CA TYR A 409 -8.94 -6.78 -2.74
C TYR A 409 -9.95 -7.59 -1.92
N GLY A 410 -10.85 -6.90 -1.23
CA GLY A 410 -11.93 -7.58 -0.50
C GLY A 410 -12.84 -8.41 -1.40
N THR A 411 -13.15 -7.91 -2.62
CA THR A 411 -13.93 -8.67 -3.63
C THR A 411 -13.26 -10.01 -3.94
N LYS A 412 -11.96 -10.05 -4.20
CA LYS A 412 -11.23 -11.29 -4.53
C LYS A 412 -11.09 -12.23 -3.33
N ALA A 413 -10.95 -11.68 -2.13
CA ALA A 413 -10.92 -12.48 -0.90
C ALA A 413 -12.29 -13.12 -0.59
N VAL A 414 -13.39 -12.37 -0.76
CA VAL A 414 -14.76 -12.88 -0.63
C VAL A 414 -15.08 -13.90 -1.72
N GLU A 415 -14.66 -13.64 -2.97
CA GLU A 415 -14.81 -14.58 -4.08
C GLU A 415 -14.18 -15.94 -3.76
N TYR A 416 -12.99 -15.93 -3.15
CA TYR A 416 -12.29 -17.16 -2.75
C TYR A 416 -13.06 -17.97 -1.71
N LEU A 417 -13.69 -17.33 -0.70
CA LEU A 417 -14.38 -18.01 0.40
C LEU A 417 -15.85 -18.35 0.08
N PHE A 418 -16.56 -17.44 -0.60
CA PHE A 418 -18.01 -17.46 -0.74
C PHE A 418 -18.49 -17.45 -2.20
N GLY A 419 -17.56 -17.49 -3.16
CA GLY A 419 -17.88 -17.44 -4.58
C GLY A 419 -18.44 -16.09 -5.05
N THR A 420 -18.92 -16.06 -6.30
CA THR A 420 -19.40 -14.81 -6.94
C THR A 420 -20.70 -14.28 -6.33
N THR A 421 -21.51 -15.12 -5.70
CA THR A 421 -22.71 -14.68 -4.96
C THR A 421 -22.34 -13.86 -3.73
N GLY A 422 -21.33 -14.28 -2.97
CA GLY A 422 -20.84 -13.54 -1.81
C GLY A 422 -20.31 -12.16 -2.17
N VAL A 423 -19.72 -12.00 -3.36
CA VAL A 423 -19.22 -10.72 -3.87
C VAL A 423 -20.31 -9.66 -3.97
N LYS A 424 -21.53 -10.02 -4.37
CA LYS A 424 -22.66 -9.07 -4.47
C LYS A 424 -23.01 -8.50 -3.09
N VAL A 425 -23.11 -9.36 -2.09
CA VAL A 425 -23.39 -8.95 -0.70
C VAL A 425 -22.25 -8.10 -0.14
N TYR A 426 -21.01 -8.52 -0.35
CA TYR A 426 -19.84 -7.76 0.08
C TYR A 426 -19.83 -6.33 -0.47
N LYS A 427 -20.06 -6.13 -1.77
CA LYS A 427 -20.07 -4.79 -2.39
C LYS A 427 -21.10 -3.86 -1.76
N VAL A 428 -22.30 -4.37 -1.45
CA VAL A 428 -23.34 -3.57 -0.76
C VAL A 428 -22.87 -3.17 0.64
N ILE A 429 -22.37 -4.13 1.44
CA ILE A 429 -21.86 -3.86 2.78
C ILE A 429 -20.69 -2.88 2.70
N PHE A 430 -19.76 -3.06 1.77
CA PHE A 430 -18.59 -2.19 1.60
C PHE A 430 -19.00 -0.74 1.33
N VAL A 431 -20.00 -0.51 0.49
CA VAL A 431 -20.53 0.83 0.19
C VAL A 431 -21.23 1.43 1.42
N LEU A 432 -22.00 0.65 2.17
CA LEU A 432 -22.67 1.15 3.38
C LEU A 432 -21.68 1.51 4.50
N MET A 433 -20.56 0.78 4.62
CA MET A 433 -19.50 1.04 5.61
C MET A 433 -18.82 2.39 5.43
N ILE A 434 -18.95 3.05 4.28
CA ILE A 434 -18.48 4.43 4.03
C ILE A 434 -19.12 5.41 5.00
N MET A 435 -20.43 5.29 5.23
CA MET A 435 -21.11 6.16 6.20
C MET A 435 -20.55 5.99 7.61
N SER A 436 -20.23 4.76 8.02
CA SER A 436 -19.58 4.50 9.30
C SER A 436 -18.21 5.20 9.40
N GLY A 437 -17.41 5.18 8.33
CA GLY A 437 -16.13 5.88 8.28
C GLY A 437 -16.25 7.40 8.38
N ALA A 438 -17.25 7.99 7.73
CA ALA A 438 -17.47 9.43 7.73
C ALA A 438 -17.85 9.99 9.12
N VAL A 439 -18.59 9.20 9.92
CA VAL A 439 -19.04 9.60 11.25
C VAL A 439 -18.17 9.07 12.40
N MET A 440 -17.14 8.29 12.08
CA MET A 440 -16.30 7.65 13.08
C MET A 440 -15.46 8.67 13.85
N THR A 441 -15.59 8.67 15.18
CA THR A 441 -14.83 9.53 16.09
C THR A 441 -13.74 8.79 16.85
N SER A 442 -13.79 7.45 16.86
CA SER A 442 -12.85 6.61 17.61
C SER A 442 -11.72 6.09 16.74
N SER A 443 -10.49 6.13 17.25
CA SER A 443 -9.32 5.48 16.63
C SER A 443 -9.40 3.95 16.67
N LEU A 444 -10.22 3.38 17.57
CA LEU A 444 -10.27 1.94 17.82
C LEU A 444 -10.58 1.12 16.55
N ALA A 445 -11.50 1.58 15.71
CA ALA A 445 -11.82 0.88 14.46
C ALA A 445 -10.64 0.90 13.48
N TRP A 446 -9.88 2.00 13.45
CA TRP A 446 -8.62 2.09 12.72
C TRP A 446 -7.58 1.11 13.27
N ASP A 447 -7.38 1.10 14.59
CA ASP A 447 -6.38 0.28 15.26
C ASP A 447 -6.67 -1.23 15.07
N ILE A 448 -7.94 -1.63 15.16
CA ILE A 448 -8.38 -3.00 14.87
C ILE A 448 -8.10 -3.36 13.40
N SER A 449 -8.38 -2.47 12.49
CA SER A 449 -8.16 -2.68 11.06
C SER A 449 -6.68 -2.78 10.70
N ASP A 450 -5.83 -1.97 11.34
CA ASP A 450 -4.37 -2.06 11.21
C ASP A 450 -3.85 -3.41 11.73
N THR A 451 -4.45 -3.93 12.79
CA THR A 451 -4.13 -5.27 13.31
C THR A 451 -4.45 -6.36 12.29
N PHE A 452 -5.63 -6.34 11.67
CA PHE A 452 -5.98 -7.32 10.63
C PHE A 452 -5.11 -7.20 9.39
N ASN A 453 -4.75 -5.98 8.99
CA ASN A 453 -3.80 -5.73 7.92
C ASN A 453 -2.43 -6.37 8.23
N GLY A 454 -1.95 -6.21 9.45
CA GLY A 454 -0.72 -6.88 9.91
C GLY A 454 -0.84 -8.40 9.98
N LEU A 455 -1.97 -8.93 10.45
CA LEU A 455 -2.19 -10.38 10.53
C LEU A 455 -2.23 -11.05 9.16
N MET A 456 -2.69 -10.36 8.12
CA MET A 456 -2.71 -10.84 6.73
C MET A 456 -1.29 -11.14 6.22
N MET A 457 -0.29 -10.39 6.67
CA MET A 457 1.11 -10.54 6.31
C MET A 457 1.67 -11.92 6.66
N ILE A 458 1.31 -12.47 7.82
CA ILE A 458 1.92 -13.70 8.34
C ILE A 458 1.70 -14.89 7.40
N PRO A 459 0.46 -15.29 7.03
CA PRO A 459 0.25 -16.38 6.08
C PRO A 459 0.87 -16.10 4.72
N ASN A 460 0.82 -14.85 4.24
CA ASN A 460 1.41 -14.46 2.97
C ASN A 460 2.92 -14.72 2.94
N LEU A 461 3.67 -14.19 3.90
CA LEU A 461 5.12 -14.34 3.95
C LEU A 461 5.56 -15.79 4.15
N ILE A 462 4.83 -16.59 4.93
CA ILE A 462 5.06 -18.04 5.04
C ILE A 462 5.00 -18.68 3.65
N GLY A 463 3.97 -18.35 2.85
CA GLY A 463 3.82 -18.86 1.49
C GLY A 463 4.93 -18.40 0.56
N VAL A 464 5.25 -17.11 0.55
CA VAL A 464 6.28 -16.51 -0.31
C VAL A 464 7.66 -17.11 -0.03
N VAL A 465 8.07 -17.17 1.25
CA VAL A 465 9.37 -17.72 1.63
C VAL A 465 9.43 -19.22 1.35
N ALA A 466 8.37 -19.98 1.66
CA ALA A 466 8.33 -21.42 1.38
C ALA A 466 8.37 -21.74 -0.12
N LEU A 467 7.89 -20.85 -0.99
CA LEU A 467 7.89 -20.99 -2.45
C LEU A 467 9.04 -20.22 -3.13
N CYS A 468 10.00 -19.69 -2.37
CA CYS A 468 11.19 -19.00 -2.89
C CYS A 468 11.93 -19.79 -4.00
N PRO A 469 12.17 -21.11 -3.88
CA PRO A 469 12.83 -21.87 -4.94
C PRO A 469 12.03 -21.88 -6.26
N LEU A 470 10.70 -21.85 -6.19
CA LEU A 470 9.85 -21.77 -7.38
C LEU A 470 9.95 -20.40 -8.04
N VAL A 471 9.90 -19.31 -7.26
CA VAL A 471 10.09 -17.95 -7.78
C VAL A 471 11.44 -17.83 -8.47
N ALA A 472 12.52 -18.31 -7.84
CA ALA A 472 13.85 -18.31 -8.42
C ALA A 472 13.91 -19.11 -9.74
N LYS A 473 13.22 -20.25 -9.82
CA LYS A 473 13.14 -21.08 -11.03
C LYS A 473 12.37 -20.37 -12.15
N ILE A 474 11.22 -19.75 -11.87
CA ILE A 474 10.43 -18.99 -12.84
C ILE A 474 11.25 -17.79 -13.35
N THR A 475 11.88 -17.04 -12.45
CA THR A 475 12.74 -15.90 -12.80
C THR A 475 13.92 -16.32 -13.68
N LYS A 476 14.61 -17.43 -13.33
CA LYS A 476 15.69 -17.98 -14.13
C LYS A 476 15.23 -18.42 -15.52
N ASN A 477 14.08 -19.07 -15.62
CA ASN A 477 13.47 -19.47 -16.89
C ASN A 477 13.16 -18.26 -17.76
N TYR A 478 12.60 -17.19 -17.20
CA TYR A 478 12.37 -15.93 -17.92
C TYR A 478 13.68 -15.31 -18.42
N ILE A 479 14.70 -15.21 -17.57
CA ILE A 479 16.00 -14.64 -17.96
C ILE A 479 16.63 -15.44 -19.11
N ALA A 480 16.57 -16.78 -19.03
CA ALA A 480 17.11 -17.65 -20.08
C ALA A 480 16.43 -17.42 -21.42
N ARG A 481 15.08 -17.31 -21.45
CA ARG A 481 14.31 -17.12 -22.68
C ARG A 481 14.34 -15.68 -23.21
N GLU A 482 13.94 -14.72 -22.38
CA GLU A 482 13.64 -13.36 -22.83
C GLU A 482 14.90 -12.45 -22.87
N ILE A 483 15.95 -12.80 -22.13
CA ILE A 483 17.19 -12.01 -22.08
C ILE A 483 18.32 -12.68 -22.83
N LYS A 484 18.48 -14.02 -22.64
CA LYS A 484 19.57 -14.76 -23.29
C LYS A 484 19.18 -15.43 -24.61
N GLY A 485 17.88 -15.48 -24.96
CA GLY A 485 17.39 -16.07 -26.20
C GLY A 485 17.39 -17.60 -26.24
N GLU A 486 17.47 -18.27 -25.09
CA GLU A 486 17.43 -19.73 -25.03
C GLU A 486 16.04 -20.29 -25.37
N LYS A 487 15.97 -21.33 -26.19
CA LYS A 487 14.71 -21.99 -26.58
C LYS A 487 14.34 -23.08 -25.58
N ILE A 488 13.73 -22.67 -24.45
CA ILE A 488 13.22 -23.58 -23.42
C ILE A 488 11.73 -23.35 -23.17
N GLU A 489 11.02 -24.35 -22.65
CA GLU A 489 9.59 -24.24 -22.37
C GLU A 489 9.30 -23.14 -21.34
N PRO A 490 8.31 -22.24 -21.59
CA PRO A 490 7.97 -21.16 -20.68
C PRO A 490 7.27 -21.67 -19.40
N MET A 491 7.65 -21.09 -18.25
CA MET A 491 7.01 -21.35 -16.97
C MET A 491 6.00 -20.25 -16.65
N VAL A 492 4.83 -20.27 -17.30
CA VAL A 492 3.83 -19.19 -17.19
C VAL A 492 2.65 -19.53 -16.28
N SER A 493 2.31 -20.80 -16.13
CA SER A 493 1.22 -21.25 -15.25
C SER A 493 1.50 -22.64 -14.69
N TYR A 494 0.95 -22.91 -13.49
CA TYR A 494 0.95 -24.26 -12.91
C TYR A 494 -0.11 -25.17 -13.55
N ASN A 495 -1.15 -24.56 -14.14
CA ASN A 495 -2.22 -25.26 -14.84
C ASN A 495 -1.87 -25.36 -16.33
N PRO A 496 -1.77 -26.59 -16.90
CA PRO A 496 -1.49 -26.77 -18.32
C PRO A 496 -2.52 -26.13 -19.25
N GLU A 497 -3.79 -26.06 -18.84
CA GLU A 497 -4.88 -25.47 -19.63
C GLU A 497 -4.79 -23.94 -19.74
N GLU A 498 -3.98 -23.30 -18.89
CA GLU A 498 -3.81 -21.84 -18.82
C GLU A 498 -2.47 -21.35 -19.41
N LYS A 499 -1.69 -22.27 -20.01
CA LYS A 499 -0.39 -21.97 -20.66
C LYS A 499 -0.56 -21.30 -22.07
#